data_8ffa59a525dfb7ac8887f3ea09d6e2bf
#
_entry.id   8ffa59a525dfb7ac8887f3ea09d6e2bf
#
_cell.length_a   1.000
_cell.length_b   1.000
_cell.length_c   1.000
_cell.angle_alpha   90.00
_cell.angle_beta   90.00
_cell.angle_gamma   90.00
#
_symmetry.space_group_name_H-M   'P 1'
#
loop_
_entity.id
_entity.type
_entity.pdbx_description
1 polymer ?
#
loop_
_entity_poly.entity_id
_entity_poly.type
_entity_poly.pdbx_seq_one_letter_code
_entity_poly.pdbx_strand_id
1 'polypeptide(L)'
;MKFRKVMALALAVSMAVSLNAVSVLAEGGDTTDITLWTYPVGSWGDSAVVDQMISNFNEAHPEINVTVEYLDYTNGDDQINTAIEGGQAPDIVLEGPERLVANWGARGLMADLSDLWTDEAKEAIYDSVESACQNNDGVFYEYPLCMTAHTMAINKDIFEQAGALQYIDEETRTWTAEDFQKAVKAVYDFGQENVGAVYCSGQGGDQGTRALVNNLYGGTFTNPEHTEYTANSEENIKALELLSSMEGINFDASIAGGDEINLFCNGTLAMAFCWNVAQ
;
A
#
# COMPACT_ATOMS: atom_id res chain seq x y z
N MET A 1 -33.08 -24.87 24.51
CA MET A 1 -31.71 -25.45 24.54
C MET A 1 -31.42 -26.47 23.41
N LYS A 2 -32.41 -27.01 22.69
CA LYS A 2 -32.19 -27.98 21.60
C LYS A 2 -31.93 -27.34 20.23
N PHE A 3 -32.41 -26.12 19.97
CA PHE A 3 -32.26 -25.44 18.68
C PHE A 3 -30.84 -24.89 18.42
N ARG A 4 -30.09 -24.51 19.47
CA ARG A 4 -28.71 -24.02 19.33
C ARG A 4 -27.69 -25.11 18.98
N LYS A 5 -27.95 -26.35 19.37
CA LYS A 5 -27.05 -27.49 19.06
C LYS A 5 -27.21 -27.99 17.62
N VAL A 6 -28.38 -27.76 17.00
CA VAL A 6 -28.63 -28.17 15.61
C VAL A 6 -28.00 -27.17 14.64
N MET A 7 -27.98 -25.86 14.95
CA MET A 7 -27.28 -24.87 14.14
C MET A 7 -25.75 -24.98 14.17
N ALA A 8 -25.18 -25.34 15.33
CA ALA A 8 -23.74 -25.57 15.43
C ALA A 8 -23.28 -26.80 14.64
N LEU A 9 -24.13 -27.82 14.55
CA LEU A 9 -23.83 -29.03 13.76
C LEU A 9 -23.98 -28.80 12.24
N ALA A 10 -24.90 -27.93 11.83
CA ALA A 10 -25.10 -27.56 10.43
C ALA A 10 -23.95 -26.68 9.88
N LEU A 11 -23.37 -25.78 10.70
CA LEU A 11 -22.20 -25.00 10.32
C LEU A 11 -20.92 -25.89 10.25
N ALA A 12 -20.78 -26.86 11.15
CA ALA A 12 -19.62 -27.77 11.11
C ALA A 12 -19.65 -28.73 9.91
N VAL A 13 -20.84 -29.08 9.41
CA VAL A 13 -21.00 -29.94 8.22
C VAL A 13 -20.82 -29.14 6.92
N SER A 14 -21.13 -27.83 6.88
CA SER A 14 -20.87 -27.01 5.70
C SER A 14 -19.39 -26.64 5.52
N MET A 15 -18.59 -26.59 6.59
CA MET A 15 -17.12 -26.46 6.49
C MET A 15 -16.42 -27.76 6.13
N ALA A 16 -17.02 -28.92 6.40
CA ALA A 16 -16.43 -30.22 6.07
C ALA A 16 -16.65 -30.66 4.62
N VAL A 17 -17.53 -30.00 3.87
CA VAL A 17 -17.83 -30.35 2.46
C VAL A 17 -16.98 -29.57 1.46
N SER A 18 -16.33 -28.48 1.87
CA SER A 18 -15.39 -27.74 1.03
C SER A 18 -13.95 -28.30 1.01
N LEU A 19 -13.67 -29.37 1.76
CA LEU A 19 -12.36 -30.03 1.85
C LEU A 19 -12.20 -31.25 0.95
N ASN A 20 -13.15 -31.52 0.05
CA ASN A 20 -12.99 -32.53 -0.98
C ASN A 20 -12.82 -31.89 -2.36
N ALA A 21 -11.79 -31.11 -2.56
CA ALA A 21 -11.24 -30.93 -3.89
C ALA A 21 -10.68 -32.31 -4.31
N VAL A 22 -11.33 -32.90 -5.29
CA VAL A 22 -10.90 -34.15 -5.90
C VAL A 22 -9.50 -33.95 -6.48
N SER A 23 -8.49 -34.50 -5.81
CA SER A 23 -7.18 -34.68 -6.42
C SER A 23 -7.34 -35.64 -7.59
N VAL A 24 -7.35 -35.08 -8.79
CA VAL A 24 -7.10 -35.86 -10.00
C VAL A 24 -5.62 -36.25 -9.91
N LEU A 25 -5.36 -37.52 -9.60
CA LEU A 25 -4.04 -38.10 -9.67
C LEU A 25 -3.55 -38.05 -11.12
N ALA A 26 -2.72 -37.06 -11.44
CA ALA A 26 -1.80 -37.19 -12.56
C ALA A 26 -0.64 -38.07 -12.09
N GLU A 27 -0.41 -39.16 -12.76
CA GLU A 27 0.82 -39.98 -12.58
C GLU A 27 2.01 -39.15 -13.03
N GLY A 28 2.84 -38.69 -12.07
CA GLY A 28 4.14 -38.10 -12.38
C GLY A 28 4.61 -37.14 -11.31
N GLY A 29 5.52 -37.56 -10.44
CA GLY A 29 6.35 -36.71 -9.57
C GLY A 29 5.59 -35.99 -8.45
N ASP A 30 6.15 -36.03 -7.23
CA ASP A 30 5.62 -35.20 -6.13
C ASP A 30 5.66 -33.70 -6.52
N THR A 31 4.51 -33.09 -6.77
CA THR A 31 4.41 -31.64 -6.95
C THR A 31 4.34 -30.95 -5.60
N THR A 32 5.03 -29.81 -5.48
CA THR A 32 4.96 -28.95 -4.30
C THR A 32 3.87 -27.90 -4.51
N ASP A 33 2.84 -27.90 -3.68
CA ASP A 33 1.81 -26.87 -3.69
C ASP A 33 2.30 -25.66 -2.88
N ILE A 34 2.19 -24.47 -3.47
CA ILE A 34 2.55 -23.18 -2.87
C ILE A 34 1.35 -22.22 -2.95
N THR A 35 1.09 -21.54 -1.87
CA THR A 35 0.06 -20.49 -1.78
C THR A 35 0.70 -19.11 -1.82
N LEU A 36 0.25 -18.27 -2.76
CA LEU A 36 0.64 -16.87 -2.88
C LEU A 36 -0.57 -15.97 -2.59
N TRP A 37 -0.48 -15.16 -1.55
CA TRP A 37 -1.49 -14.15 -1.26
C TRP A 37 -0.99 -12.78 -1.71
N THR A 38 -1.79 -12.08 -2.53
CA THR A 38 -1.39 -10.81 -3.15
C THR A 38 -2.37 -9.69 -2.87
N TYR A 39 -1.85 -8.54 -2.49
CA TYR A 39 -2.59 -7.28 -2.55
C TYR A 39 -2.62 -6.75 -3.99
N PRO A 40 -3.62 -5.90 -4.36
CA PRO A 40 -3.75 -5.33 -5.70
C PRO A 40 -2.72 -4.22 -5.95
N VAL A 41 -1.43 -4.57 -5.93
CA VAL A 41 -0.31 -3.68 -6.22
C VAL A 41 -0.08 -3.64 -7.73
N GLY A 42 -0.46 -2.54 -8.39
CA GLY A 42 -0.34 -2.41 -9.85
C GLY A 42 -1.04 -3.58 -10.57
N SER A 43 -0.35 -4.21 -11.51
CA SER A 43 -0.89 -5.33 -12.29
C SER A 43 -1.17 -6.61 -11.48
N TRP A 44 -0.68 -6.71 -10.23
CA TRP A 44 -1.00 -7.81 -9.33
C TRP A 44 -2.45 -7.75 -8.81
N GLY A 45 -3.17 -6.67 -9.05
CA GLY A 45 -4.62 -6.59 -8.84
C GLY A 45 -5.47 -7.12 -10.01
N ASP A 46 -4.86 -7.42 -11.16
CA ASP A 46 -5.53 -7.97 -12.34
C ASP A 46 -5.29 -9.48 -12.43
N SER A 47 -6.32 -10.27 -12.12
CA SER A 47 -6.23 -11.73 -12.12
C SER A 47 -5.81 -12.29 -13.48
N ALA A 48 -6.20 -11.67 -14.59
CA ALA A 48 -5.81 -12.16 -15.92
C ALA A 48 -4.29 -12.03 -16.16
N VAL A 49 -3.68 -10.97 -15.65
CA VAL A 49 -2.22 -10.76 -15.70
C VAL A 49 -1.52 -11.75 -14.77
N VAL A 50 -2.01 -11.91 -13.55
CA VAL A 50 -1.41 -12.82 -12.56
C VAL A 50 -1.53 -14.27 -13.01
N ASP A 51 -2.70 -14.68 -13.50
CA ASP A 51 -2.93 -16.04 -14.02
C ASP A 51 -1.97 -16.36 -15.18
N GLN A 52 -1.71 -15.41 -16.06
CA GLN A 52 -0.71 -15.60 -17.13
C GLN A 52 0.71 -15.74 -16.59
N MET A 53 1.08 -14.95 -15.58
CA MET A 53 2.41 -15.05 -14.94
C MET A 53 2.58 -16.40 -14.25
N ILE A 54 1.58 -16.85 -13.50
CA ILE A 54 1.60 -18.16 -12.82
C ILE A 54 1.61 -19.30 -13.84
N SER A 55 0.86 -19.21 -14.93
CA SER A 55 0.91 -20.19 -16.01
C SER A 55 2.31 -20.33 -16.61
N ASN A 56 2.97 -19.19 -16.90
CA ASN A 56 4.35 -19.18 -17.42
C ASN A 56 5.33 -19.80 -16.40
N PHE A 57 5.14 -19.51 -15.11
CA PHE A 57 5.95 -20.10 -14.06
C PHE A 57 5.77 -21.61 -13.96
N ASN A 58 4.53 -22.11 -13.94
CA ASN A 58 4.22 -23.54 -13.86
C ASN A 58 4.70 -24.31 -15.10
N GLU A 59 4.72 -23.67 -16.29
CA GLU A 59 5.32 -24.27 -17.50
C GLU A 59 6.84 -24.46 -17.35
N ALA A 60 7.52 -23.51 -16.71
CA ALA A 60 8.96 -23.57 -16.46
C ALA A 60 9.31 -24.48 -15.27
N HIS A 61 8.40 -24.63 -14.31
CA HIS A 61 8.55 -25.36 -13.05
C HIS A 61 7.37 -26.32 -12.80
N PRO A 62 7.24 -27.40 -13.60
CA PRO A 62 6.09 -28.30 -13.51
C PRO A 62 6.02 -29.10 -12.18
N GLU A 63 7.09 -29.09 -11.41
CA GLU A 63 7.17 -29.66 -10.07
C GLU A 63 6.56 -28.75 -8.98
N ILE A 64 6.19 -27.50 -9.32
CA ILE A 64 5.59 -26.53 -8.39
C ILE A 64 4.21 -26.13 -8.91
N ASN A 65 3.22 -26.18 -8.03
CA ASN A 65 1.87 -25.69 -8.33
C ASN A 65 1.54 -24.50 -7.44
N VAL A 66 1.37 -23.32 -8.03
CA VAL A 66 1.09 -22.09 -7.29
C VAL A 66 -0.40 -21.78 -7.34
N THR A 67 -1.01 -21.58 -6.18
CA THR A 67 -2.39 -21.10 -6.02
C THR A 67 -2.35 -19.64 -5.51
N VAL A 68 -3.11 -18.75 -6.15
CA VAL A 68 -3.16 -17.33 -5.79
C VAL A 68 -4.45 -17.00 -5.07
N GLU A 69 -4.35 -16.26 -3.97
CA GLU A 69 -5.47 -15.63 -3.28
C GLU A 69 -5.32 -14.11 -3.32
N TYR A 70 -6.42 -13.42 -3.66
CA TYR A 70 -6.44 -11.98 -3.81
C TYR A 70 -6.98 -11.33 -2.54
N LEU A 71 -6.18 -10.45 -1.96
CA LEU A 71 -6.51 -9.67 -0.77
C LEU A 71 -7.05 -8.29 -1.17
N ASP A 72 -7.70 -7.62 -0.24
CA ASP A 72 -8.07 -6.21 -0.35
C ASP A 72 -7.48 -5.40 0.80
N TYR A 73 -7.31 -4.08 0.60
CA TYR A 73 -6.72 -3.20 1.61
C TYR A 73 -7.65 -2.87 2.79
N THR A 74 -8.89 -3.35 2.78
CA THR A 74 -9.83 -3.13 3.89
C THR A 74 -9.69 -4.20 4.97
N ASN A 75 -9.53 -5.46 4.56
CA ASN A 75 -9.58 -6.63 5.45
C ASN A 75 -8.35 -7.54 5.35
N GLY A 76 -7.47 -7.31 4.37
CA GLY A 76 -6.37 -8.23 4.06
C GLY A 76 -5.42 -8.45 5.23
N ASP A 77 -5.09 -7.42 6.01
CA ASP A 77 -4.22 -7.54 7.18
C ASP A 77 -4.85 -8.44 8.26
N ASP A 78 -6.14 -8.28 8.53
CA ASP A 78 -6.86 -9.11 9.49
C ASP A 78 -6.96 -10.56 9.00
N GLN A 79 -7.11 -10.76 7.68
CA GLN A 79 -7.15 -12.08 7.06
C GLN A 79 -5.80 -12.79 7.21
N ILE A 80 -4.68 -12.12 6.91
CA ILE A 80 -3.34 -12.68 7.09
C ILE A 80 -3.04 -12.97 8.55
N ASN A 81 -3.31 -12.00 9.45
CA ASN A 81 -3.08 -12.21 10.88
C ASN A 81 -3.88 -13.41 11.42
N THR A 82 -5.15 -13.54 11.01
CA THR A 82 -6.00 -14.69 11.38
C THR A 82 -5.44 -16.00 10.85
N ALA A 83 -4.94 -16.03 9.62
CA ALA A 83 -4.34 -17.21 9.00
C ALA A 83 -3.05 -17.63 9.72
N ILE A 84 -2.17 -16.66 10.05
CA ILE A 84 -0.96 -16.90 10.83
C ILE A 84 -1.29 -17.47 12.20
N GLU A 85 -2.23 -16.86 12.95
CA GLU A 85 -2.64 -17.32 14.28
C GLU A 85 -3.33 -18.69 14.23
N GLY A 86 -4.03 -18.99 13.14
CA GLY A 86 -4.69 -20.26 12.90
C GLY A 86 -3.76 -21.38 12.38
N GLY A 87 -2.47 -21.10 12.14
CA GLY A 87 -1.52 -22.04 11.55
C GLY A 87 -1.85 -22.40 10.08
N GLN A 88 -2.47 -21.47 9.35
CA GLN A 88 -2.86 -21.59 7.94
C GLN A 88 -2.28 -20.43 7.13
N ALA A 89 -1.11 -19.94 7.54
CA ALA A 89 -0.43 -18.86 6.83
C ALA A 89 -0.13 -19.24 5.38
N PRO A 90 -0.20 -18.30 4.42
CA PRO A 90 0.30 -18.56 3.07
C PRO A 90 1.81 -18.80 3.06
N ASP A 91 2.30 -19.44 2.01
CA ASP A 91 3.75 -19.66 1.83
C ASP A 91 4.43 -18.35 1.40
N ILE A 92 3.74 -17.53 0.59
CA ILE A 92 4.26 -16.26 0.09
C ILE A 92 3.18 -15.18 0.22
N VAL A 93 3.58 -13.99 0.67
CA VAL A 93 2.75 -12.78 0.67
C VAL A 93 3.43 -11.71 -0.18
N LEU A 94 2.69 -11.12 -1.13
CA LEU A 94 3.10 -9.93 -1.85
C LEU A 94 2.55 -8.69 -1.14
N GLU A 95 3.44 -7.93 -0.50
CA GLU A 95 3.11 -6.71 0.24
C GLU A 95 4.35 -5.82 0.40
N GLY A 96 4.21 -4.71 1.10
CA GLY A 96 5.27 -3.75 1.36
C GLY A 96 6.02 -3.95 2.68
N PRO A 97 7.17 -3.27 2.83
CA PRO A 97 8.06 -3.46 3.97
C PRO A 97 7.44 -3.05 5.31
N GLU A 98 6.46 -2.18 5.32
CA GLU A 98 5.76 -1.79 6.54
C GLU A 98 5.04 -2.97 7.23
N ARG A 99 4.62 -3.98 6.44
CA ARG A 99 4.01 -5.20 6.97
C ARG A 99 5.01 -6.34 7.03
N LEU A 100 5.74 -6.60 5.94
CA LEU A 100 6.64 -7.73 5.85
C LEU A 100 7.84 -7.61 6.80
N VAL A 101 8.43 -6.41 6.89
CA VAL A 101 9.62 -6.17 7.71
C VAL A 101 9.26 -5.61 9.08
N ALA A 102 8.58 -4.44 9.12
CA ALA A 102 8.38 -3.70 10.35
C ALA A 102 7.31 -4.29 11.28
N ASN A 103 6.36 -5.10 10.75
CA ASN A 103 5.34 -5.77 11.55
C ASN A 103 5.62 -7.26 11.68
N TRP A 104 5.37 -8.05 10.63
CA TRP A 104 5.43 -9.51 10.73
C TRP A 104 6.86 -10.03 10.90
N GLY A 105 7.84 -9.45 10.21
CA GLY A 105 9.26 -9.78 10.37
C GLY A 105 9.76 -9.47 11.77
N ALA A 106 9.47 -8.27 12.30
CA ALA A 106 9.84 -7.88 13.67
C ALA A 106 9.21 -8.79 14.74
N ARG A 107 8.08 -9.44 14.44
CA ARG A 107 7.42 -10.42 15.32
C ARG A 107 7.91 -11.85 15.13
N GLY A 108 8.87 -12.08 14.22
CA GLY A 108 9.38 -13.42 13.91
C GLY A 108 8.42 -14.32 13.15
N LEU A 109 7.48 -13.75 12.40
CA LEU A 109 6.45 -14.45 11.64
C LEU A 109 6.84 -14.66 10.17
N MET A 110 7.94 -14.03 9.71
CA MET A 110 8.45 -14.12 8.35
C MET A 110 9.74 -14.92 8.32
N ALA A 111 10.00 -15.60 7.21
CA ALA A 111 11.25 -16.31 6.99
C ALA A 111 12.40 -15.32 6.75
N ASP A 112 13.60 -15.65 7.22
CA ASP A 112 14.83 -14.96 6.88
C ASP A 112 15.18 -15.21 5.41
N LEU A 113 15.21 -14.18 4.60
CA LEU A 113 15.51 -14.21 3.17
C LEU A 113 16.94 -13.73 2.85
N SER A 114 17.79 -13.56 3.86
CA SER A 114 19.15 -12.99 3.69
C SER A 114 19.99 -13.78 2.67
N ASP A 115 19.75 -15.08 2.51
CA ASP A 115 20.44 -15.90 1.52
C ASP A 115 20.12 -15.52 0.05
N LEU A 116 19.00 -14.84 -0.20
CA LEU A 116 18.62 -14.35 -1.53
C LEU A 116 19.30 -13.02 -1.88
N TRP A 117 19.81 -12.30 -0.87
CA TRP A 117 20.44 -11.00 -1.01
C TRP A 117 21.94 -11.13 -1.26
N THR A 118 22.28 -11.66 -2.45
CA THR A 118 23.67 -11.76 -2.91
C THR A 118 24.24 -10.37 -3.20
N ASP A 119 25.57 -10.27 -3.30
CA ASP A 119 26.24 -9.01 -3.68
C ASP A 119 25.72 -8.50 -5.02
N GLU A 120 25.45 -9.37 -5.99
CA GLU A 120 24.90 -9.02 -7.29
C GLU A 120 23.46 -8.44 -7.17
N ALA A 121 22.63 -9.02 -6.30
CA ALA A 121 21.28 -8.52 -6.04
C ALA A 121 21.33 -7.11 -5.42
N LYS A 122 22.22 -6.89 -4.46
CA LYS A 122 22.41 -5.59 -3.80
C LYS A 122 22.92 -4.51 -4.75
N GLU A 123 23.85 -4.85 -5.64
CA GLU A 123 24.34 -3.92 -6.67
C GLU A 123 23.25 -3.51 -7.67
N ALA A 124 22.23 -4.35 -7.88
CA ALA A 124 21.15 -4.08 -8.83
C ALA A 124 19.97 -3.31 -8.23
N ILE A 125 19.91 -3.19 -6.91
CA ILE A 125 18.77 -2.60 -6.16
C ILE A 125 19.24 -1.27 -5.54
N TYR A 126 18.35 -0.27 -5.50
CA TYR A 126 18.66 1.01 -4.85
C TYR A 126 18.85 0.82 -3.33
N ASP A 127 19.86 1.49 -2.75
CA ASP A 127 20.17 1.42 -1.31
C ASP A 127 18.95 1.69 -0.42
N SER A 128 18.07 2.60 -0.85
CA SER A 128 16.83 2.93 -0.12
C SER A 128 15.82 1.78 -0.10
N VAL A 129 15.79 0.96 -1.16
CA VAL A 129 14.94 -0.23 -1.25
C VAL A 129 15.55 -1.36 -0.45
N GLU A 130 16.88 -1.60 -0.60
CA GLU A 130 17.61 -2.57 0.23
C GLU A 130 17.38 -2.30 1.72
N SER A 131 17.57 -1.04 2.14
CA SER A 131 17.36 -0.64 3.53
C SER A 131 15.94 -0.88 4.04
N ALA A 132 14.92 -0.75 3.19
CA ALA A 132 13.54 -1.02 3.57
C ALA A 132 13.22 -2.52 3.73
N CYS A 133 13.94 -3.40 3.03
CA CYS A 133 13.71 -4.84 3.03
C CYS A 133 14.32 -5.56 4.25
N GLN A 134 15.10 -4.89 5.09
CA GLN A 134 15.76 -5.45 6.26
C GLN A 134 15.34 -4.78 7.55
N ASN A 135 15.42 -5.52 8.65
CA ASN A 135 15.25 -4.94 9.99
C ASN A 135 16.53 -4.27 10.50
N ASN A 136 16.47 -3.66 11.69
CA ASN A 136 17.62 -2.99 12.31
C ASN A 136 18.81 -3.92 12.64
N ASP A 137 18.60 -5.22 12.70
CA ASP A 137 19.63 -6.24 12.92
C ASP A 137 20.26 -6.74 11.61
N GLY A 138 19.80 -6.21 10.45
CA GLY A 138 20.31 -6.57 9.12
C GLY A 138 19.74 -7.89 8.58
N VAL A 139 18.62 -8.38 9.13
CA VAL A 139 17.92 -9.57 8.61
C VAL A 139 16.91 -9.14 7.57
N PHE A 140 16.97 -9.73 6.39
CA PHE A 140 16.04 -9.46 5.29
C PHE A 140 14.79 -10.32 5.38
N TYR A 141 13.62 -9.67 5.35
CA TYR A 141 12.31 -10.33 5.36
C TYR A 141 11.50 -10.09 4.09
N GLU A 142 12.04 -9.32 3.19
CA GLU A 142 11.42 -8.99 1.91
C GLU A 142 12.42 -9.09 0.77
N TYR A 143 11.93 -9.48 -0.42
CA TYR A 143 12.67 -9.37 -1.67
C TYR A 143 11.86 -8.52 -2.65
N PRO A 144 12.36 -7.37 -3.14
CA PRO A 144 11.54 -6.40 -3.85
C PRO A 144 11.24 -6.85 -5.28
N LEU A 145 9.98 -6.76 -5.69
CA LEU A 145 9.56 -6.94 -7.09
C LEU A 145 9.48 -5.62 -7.84
N CYS A 146 9.02 -4.58 -7.18
CA CYS A 146 8.86 -3.25 -7.76
C CYS A 146 8.91 -2.19 -6.67
N MET A 147 9.13 -0.96 -7.09
CA MET A 147 9.00 0.23 -6.27
C MET A 147 8.12 1.24 -6.99
N THR A 148 7.24 1.89 -6.27
CA THR A 148 6.50 3.05 -6.77
C THR A 148 6.70 4.24 -5.84
N ALA A 149 6.78 5.43 -6.42
CA ALA A 149 6.81 6.66 -5.67
C ALA A 149 5.43 7.31 -5.72
N HIS A 150 4.89 7.67 -4.56
CA HIS A 150 3.71 8.50 -4.49
C HIS A 150 4.15 9.95 -4.54
N THR A 151 3.51 10.70 -5.41
CA THR A 151 3.77 12.13 -5.62
C THR A 151 2.46 12.90 -5.56
N MET A 152 2.57 14.20 -5.57
CA MET A 152 1.43 15.08 -5.73
C MET A 152 1.19 15.33 -7.22
N ALA A 153 -0.07 15.32 -7.66
CA ALA A 153 -0.46 15.75 -8.99
C ALA A 153 -1.19 17.09 -8.92
N ILE A 154 -1.04 17.92 -9.94
CA ILE A 154 -1.77 19.16 -10.13
C ILE A 154 -2.45 19.20 -11.50
N ASN A 155 -3.61 19.82 -11.58
CA ASN A 155 -4.21 20.18 -12.86
C ASN A 155 -3.49 21.44 -13.38
N LYS A 156 -2.58 21.21 -14.32
CA LYS A 156 -1.71 22.29 -14.83
C LYS A 156 -2.50 23.45 -15.42
N ASP A 157 -3.58 23.18 -16.14
CA ASP A 157 -4.38 24.23 -16.80
C ASP A 157 -5.08 25.13 -15.78
N ILE A 158 -5.59 24.55 -14.69
CA ILE A 158 -6.19 25.32 -13.59
C ILE A 158 -5.12 26.15 -12.89
N PHE A 159 -3.97 25.55 -12.57
CA PHE A 159 -2.86 26.26 -11.91
C PHE A 159 -2.29 27.40 -12.77
N GLU A 160 -2.18 27.19 -14.09
CA GLU A 160 -1.74 28.25 -15.02
C GLU A 160 -2.73 29.41 -15.07
N GLN A 161 -4.02 29.13 -15.22
CA GLN A 161 -5.06 30.16 -15.24
C GLN A 161 -5.17 30.91 -13.91
N ALA A 162 -4.94 30.25 -12.79
CA ALA A 162 -4.90 30.85 -11.47
C ALA A 162 -3.59 31.62 -11.19
N GLY A 163 -2.59 31.54 -12.07
CA GLY A 163 -1.26 32.10 -11.83
C GLY A 163 -0.49 31.39 -10.71
N ALA A 164 -0.86 30.14 -10.38
CA ALA A 164 -0.29 29.40 -9.26
C ALA A 164 1.02 28.66 -9.62
N LEU A 165 1.32 28.45 -10.91
CA LEU A 165 2.55 27.79 -11.34
C LEU A 165 3.83 28.52 -10.89
N GLN A 166 3.77 29.83 -10.70
CA GLN A 166 4.90 30.64 -10.23
C GLN A 166 5.42 30.24 -8.84
N TYR A 167 4.64 29.50 -8.06
CA TYR A 167 5.00 29.02 -6.72
C TYR A 167 5.65 27.64 -6.73
N ILE A 168 5.75 27.00 -7.91
CA ILE A 168 6.40 25.70 -8.07
C ILE A 168 7.80 25.94 -8.65
N ASP A 169 8.81 25.37 -8.06
CA ASP A 169 10.13 25.33 -8.65
C ASP A 169 10.10 24.42 -9.90
N GLU A 170 10.34 24.99 -11.08
CA GLU A 170 10.19 24.27 -12.35
C GLU A 170 11.28 23.19 -12.56
N GLU A 171 12.46 23.37 -11.95
CA GLU A 171 13.59 22.44 -12.11
C GLU A 171 13.39 21.21 -11.23
N THR A 172 13.09 21.43 -9.95
CA THR A 172 12.93 20.36 -8.95
C THR A 172 11.51 19.81 -8.89
N ARG A 173 10.52 20.54 -9.41
CA ARG A 173 9.09 20.26 -9.32
C ARG A 173 8.61 20.13 -7.86
N THR A 174 9.19 20.97 -7.01
CA THR A 174 8.87 21.05 -5.58
C THR A 174 8.42 22.44 -5.20
N TRP A 175 7.98 22.63 -3.99
CA TRP A 175 7.67 23.89 -3.35
C TRP A 175 7.96 23.85 -1.86
N THR A 176 8.10 25.03 -1.28
CA THR A 176 8.13 25.17 0.18
C THR A 176 6.70 25.09 0.74
N ALA A 177 6.55 24.85 2.04
CA ALA A 177 5.24 24.90 2.69
C ALA A 177 4.54 26.28 2.51
N GLU A 178 5.31 27.39 2.45
CA GLU A 178 4.79 28.72 2.19
C GLU A 178 4.29 28.88 0.75
N ASP A 179 5.04 28.37 -0.23
CA ASP A 179 4.64 28.46 -1.63
C ASP A 179 3.48 27.52 -1.95
N PHE A 180 3.41 26.35 -1.31
CA PHE A 180 2.24 25.48 -1.33
C PHE A 180 0.96 26.23 -0.88
N GLN A 181 1.03 26.95 0.26
CA GLN A 181 -0.10 27.78 0.73
C GLN A 181 -0.51 28.83 -0.28
N LYS A 182 0.47 29.54 -0.87
CA LYS A 182 0.20 30.57 -1.89
C LYS A 182 -0.43 29.97 -3.14
N ALA A 183 0.05 28.81 -3.58
CA ALA A 183 -0.48 28.12 -4.74
C ALA A 183 -1.93 27.67 -4.52
N VAL A 184 -2.21 27.02 -3.40
CA VAL A 184 -3.58 26.59 -3.04
C VAL A 184 -4.51 27.79 -2.95
N LYS A 185 -4.06 28.87 -2.27
CA LYS A 185 -4.88 30.09 -2.18
C LYS A 185 -5.15 30.72 -3.54
N ALA A 186 -4.18 30.79 -4.43
CA ALA A 186 -4.38 31.34 -5.77
C ALA A 186 -5.39 30.52 -6.57
N VAL A 187 -5.35 29.21 -6.47
CA VAL A 187 -6.30 28.31 -7.14
C VAL A 187 -7.71 28.45 -6.54
N TYR A 188 -7.82 28.55 -5.22
CA TYR A 188 -9.09 28.80 -4.55
C TYR A 188 -9.69 30.15 -4.93
N ASP A 189 -8.91 31.23 -4.89
CA ASP A 189 -9.34 32.60 -5.28
C ASP A 189 -9.73 32.68 -6.77
N PHE A 190 -9.16 31.85 -7.62
CA PHE A 190 -9.55 31.73 -9.04
C PHE A 190 -10.95 31.12 -9.21
N GLY A 191 -11.49 30.45 -8.20
CA GLY A 191 -12.84 29.89 -8.18
C GLY A 191 -12.89 28.37 -8.12
N GLN A 192 -11.76 27.72 -7.89
CA GLN A 192 -11.71 26.26 -7.64
C GLN A 192 -11.96 26.02 -6.13
N GLU A 193 -13.22 25.80 -5.77
CA GLU A 193 -13.64 25.66 -4.37
C GLU A 193 -12.95 24.46 -3.68
N ASN A 194 -12.75 23.36 -4.42
CA ASN A 194 -12.07 22.16 -3.94
C ASN A 194 -10.71 22.03 -4.61
N VAL A 195 -9.66 22.53 -3.97
CA VAL A 195 -8.30 22.44 -4.50
C VAL A 195 -7.69 21.07 -4.24
N GLY A 196 -7.79 20.57 -3.02
CA GLY A 196 -7.33 19.24 -2.63
C GLY A 196 -8.14 18.67 -1.47
N ALA A 197 -8.02 17.35 -1.24
CA ALA A 197 -8.70 16.67 -0.15
C ALA A 197 -7.71 15.91 0.75
N VAL A 198 -7.83 16.12 2.06
CA VAL A 198 -7.15 15.33 3.09
C VAL A 198 -8.11 14.25 3.55
N TYR A 199 -7.71 13.00 3.43
CA TYR A 199 -8.57 11.84 3.71
C TYR A 199 -7.81 10.76 4.46
N CYS A 200 -8.53 9.88 5.16
CA CYS A 200 -7.99 8.76 5.90
C CYS A 200 -9.02 7.62 6.00
N SER A 201 -9.45 7.11 4.85
CA SER A 201 -10.43 6.02 4.80
C SER A 201 -9.75 4.69 4.49
N GLY A 202 -10.07 3.64 5.26
CA GLY A 202 -9.52 2.28 5.11
C GLY A 202 -8.13 2.08 5.70
N GLN A 203 -7.63 0.87 5.64
CA GLN A 203 -6.33 0.46 6.22
C GLN A 203 -5.12 0.90 5.38
N GLY A 204 -5.28 1.20 4.12
CA GLY A 204 -4.21 1.55 3.20
C GLY A 204 -4.50 2.78 2.35
N GLY A 205 -5.58 3.51 2.63
CA GLY A 205 -6.06 4.58 1.75
C GLY A 205 -5.51 5.97 2.05
N ASP A 206 -4.59 6.13 2.98
CA ASP A 206 -4.16 7.42 3.49
C ASP A 206 -2.69 7.80 3.21
N GLN A 207 -2.00 7.07 2.31
CA GLN A 207 -0.59 7.32 2.01
C GLN A 207 -0.33 8.77 1.55
N GLY A 208 -1.18 9.32 0.70
CA GLY A 208 -1.05 10.70 0.23
C GLY A 208 -1.17 11.70 1.38
N THR A 209 -2.14 11.51 2.27
CA THR A 209 -2.32 12.34 3.46
C THR A 209 -1.13 12.25 4.41
N ARG A 210 -0.63 11.06 4.71
CA ARG A 210 0.54 10.85 5.58
C ARG A 210 1.79 11.48 4.98
N ALA A 211 2.04 11.27 3.70
CA ALA A 211 3.17 11.89 3.00
C ALA A 211 3.09 13.41 3.01
N LEU A 212 1.91 14.00 2.75
CA LEU A 212 1.70 15.44 2.80
C LEU A 212 1.99 16.01 4.19
N VAL A 213 1.46 15.41 5.26
CA VAL A 213 1.68 15.86 6.65
C VAL A 213 3.16 15.82 7.00
N ASN A 214 3.86 14.71 6.72
CA ASN A 214 5.28 14.61 7.01
C ASN A 214 6.13 15.60 6.19
N ASN A 215 5.84 15.74 4.91
CA ASN A 215 6.67 16.55 3.99
C ASN A 215 6.54 18.06 4.22
N LEU A 216 5.43 18.54 4.76
CA LEU A 216 5.22 19.98 4.98
C LEU A 216 6.26 20.59 5.92
N TYR A 217 6.62 19.90 6.99
CA TYR A 217 7.57 20.41 7.99
C TYR A 217 8.61 19.39 8.44
N GLY A 218 8.77 18.27 7.72
CA GLY A 218 9.75 17.24 8.02
C GLY A 218 9.41 16.38 9.24
N GLY A 219 8.13 16.21 9.52
CA GLY A 219 7.66 15.30 10.58
C GLY A 219 7.88 13.82 10.21
N THR A 220 7.78 12.96 11.21
CA THR A 220 7.86 11.50 11.06
C THR A 220 6.78 10.82 11.88
N PHE A 221 6.48 9.54 11.62
CA PHE A 221 5.55 8.76 12.44
C PHE A 221 6.27 7.88 13.47
N THR A 222 7.56 7.62 13.26
CA THR A 222 8.41 6.90 14.21
C THR A 222 9.77 7.58 14.31
N ASN A 223 10.50 7.31 15.39
CA ASN A 223 11.93 7.63 15.47
C ASN A 223 12.73 6.77 14.46
N PRO A 224 14.00 7.11 14.16
CA PRO A 224 14.82 6.35 13.20
C PRO A 224 15.02 4.87 13.58
N GLU A 225 14.99 4.55 14.87
CA GLU A 225 15.16 3.20 15.40
C GLU A 225 13.83 2.38 15.37
N HIS A 226 12.71 2.98 14.95
CA HIS A 226 11.37 2.39 14.92
C HIS A 226 10.88 1.83 16.27
N THR A 227 11.32 2.42 17.38
CA THR A 227 10.99 2.01 18.75
C THR A 227 9.96 2.90 19.42
N GLU A 228 9.73 4.10 18.89
CA GLU A 228 8.81 5.09 19.46
C GLU A 228 7.97 5.75 18.36
N TYR A 229 6.70 6.00 18.65
CA TYR A 229 5.82 6.77 17.78
C TYR A 229 6.06 8.26 17.96
N THR A 230 6.27 8.97 16.84
CA THR A 230 6.45 10.43 16.76
C THR A 230 5.30 11.13 16.02
N ALA A 231 4.18 10.43 15.80
CA ALA A 231 3.04 10.95 15.06
C ALA A 231 2.46 12.26 15.64
N ASN A 232 2.66 12.50 16.94
CA ASN A 232 2.26 13.73 17.66
C ASN A 232 3.40 14.74 17.80
N SER A 233 4.41 14.70 16.94
CA SER A 233 5.48 15.71 16.92
C SER A 233 4.95 17.11 16.60
N GLU A 234 5.72 18.14 16.98
CA GLU A 234 5.37 19.54 16.71
C GLU A 234 5.25 19.81 15.20
N GLU A 235 6.07 19.16 14.37
CA GLU A 235 6.07 19.25 12.92
C GLU A 235 4.76 18.71 12.32
N ASN A 236 4.32 17.54 12.75
CA ASN A 236 3.07 16.93 12.30
C ASN A 236 1.84 17.72 12.77
N ILE A 237 1.84 18.19 14.02
CA ILE A 237 0.77 19.04 14.55
C ILE A 237 0.69 20.32 13.72
N LYS A 238 1.82 21.00 13.48
CA LYS A 238 1.89 22.21 12.67
C LYS A 238 1.39 21.98 11.24
N ALA A 239 1.70 20.83 10.64
CA ALA A 239 1.20 20.47 9.31
C ALA A 239 -0.32 20.32 9.29
N LEU A 240 -0.89 19.64 10.27
CA LEU A 240 -2.35 19.48 10.39
C LEU A 240 -3.06 20.79 10.69
N GLU A 241 -2.51 21.64 11.55
CA GLU A 241 -3.02 22.99 11.81
C GLU A 241 -3.02 23.86 10.55
N LEU A 242 -1.92 23.80 9.77
CA LEU A 242 -1.86 24.49 8.49
C LEU A 242 -2.95 24.01 7.56
N LEU A 243 -3.00 22.71 7.27
CA LEU A 243 -3.96 22.13 6.33
C LEU A 243 -5.42 22.44 6.74
N SER A 244 -5.73 22.35 8.04
CA SER A 244 -7.07 22.63 8.54
C SER A 244 -7.47 24.11 8.45
N SER A 245 -6.50 25.02 8.35
CA SER A 245 -6.73 26.46 8.22
C SER A 245 -6.84 26.95 6.77
N MET A 246 -6.49 26.10 5.80
CA MET A 246 -6.42 26.49 4.39
C MET A 246 -7.79 26.39 3.71
N GLU A 247 -8.24 27.49 3.13
CA GLU A 247 -9.38 27.47 2.19
C GLU A 247 -9.00 26.64 0.95
N GLY A 248 -9.93 25.83 0.46
CA GLY A 248 -9.72 24.94 -0.68
C GLY A 248 -9.13 23.55 -0.32
N ILE A 249 -8.68 23.34 0.91
CA ILE A 249 -8.29 22.01 1.41
C ILE A 249 -9.43 21.44 2.25
N ASN A 250 -10.04 20.37 1.76
CA ASN A 250 -11.16 19.72 2.41
C ASN A 250 -10.71 18.50 3.22
N PHE A 251 -11.29 18.34 4.41
CA PHE A 251 -11.14 17.14 5.23
C PHE A 251 -12.40 16.30 5.04
N ASP A 252 -12.28 15.17 4.32
CA ASP A 252 -13.40 14.28 4.06
C ASP A 252 -13.03 12.84 4.38
N ALA A 253 -13.53 12.35 5.51
CA ALA A 253 -13.30 10.99 5.98
C ALA A 253 -14.02 9.93 5.13
N SER A 254 -14.89 10.30 4.20
CA SER A 254 -15.57 9.37 3.30
C SER A 254 -14.78 9.09 2.02
N ILE A 255 -13.77 9.90 1.71
CA ILE A 255 -12.93 9.71 0.53
C ILE A 255 -11.90 8.61 0.81
N ALA A 256 -11.82 7.63 -0.08
CA ALA A 256 -10.72 6.68 -0.17
C ALA A 256 -9.73 7.09 -1.26
N GLY A 257 -8.52 6.52 -1.28
CA GLY A 257 -7.48 6.89 -2.25
C GLY A 257 -7.91 6.80 -3.70
N GLY A 258 -8.69 5.77 -4.07
CA GLY A 258 -9.25 5.64 -5.41
C GLY A 258 -10.27 6.71 -5.77
N ASP A 259 -11.00 7.23 -4.79
CA ASP A 259 -11.97 8.31 -5.00
C ASP A 259 -11.28 9.63 -5.28
N GLU A 260 -10.16 9.93 -4.60
CA GLU A 260 -9.37 11.14 -4.85
C GLU A 260 -8.95 11.22 -6.31
N ILE A 261 -8.45 10.12 -6.86
CA ILE A 261 -8.00 10.06 -8.26
C ILE A 261 -9.17 10.33 -9.21
N ASN A 262 -10.33 9.74 -8.97
CA ASN A 262 -11.52 9.97 -9.78
C ASN A 262 -11.99 11.45 -9.71
N LEU A 263 -11.96 12.04 -8.52
CA LEU A 263 -12.31 13.45 -8.30
C LEU A 263 -11.31 14.39 -8.98
N PHE A 264 -10.04 14.05 -8.98
CA PHE A 264 -9.01 14.80 -9.70
C PHE A 264 -9.18 14.67 -11.22
N CYS A 265 -9.35 13.46 -11.76
CA CYS A 265 -9.50 13.23 -13.19
C CYS A 265 -10.76 13.89 -13.78
N ASN A 266 -11.83 14.01 -13.00
CA ASN A 266 -13.05 14.71 -13.46
C ASN A 266 -13.06 16.22 -13.18
N GLY A 267 -11.98 16.77 -12.61
CA GLY A 267 -11.81 18.20 -12.33
C GLY A 267 -12.52 18.70 -11.08
N THR A 268 -13.07 17.83 -10.25
CA THR A 268 -13.64 18.24 -8.95
C THR A 268 -12.54 18.73 -8.01
N LEU A 269 -11.37 18.04 -8.01
CA LEU A 269 -10.17 18.47 -7.32
C LEU A 269 -9.16 19.03 -8.33
N ALA A 270 -8.44 20.09 -7.96
CA ALA A 270 -7.31 20.62 -8.73
C ALA A 270 -5.97 19.94 -8.40
N MET A 271 -5.92 19.21 -7.28
CA MET A 271 -4.76 18.47 -6.81
C MET A 271 -5.16 17.06 -6.35
N ALA A 272 -4.25 16.12 -6.52
CA ALA A 272 -4.31 14.82 -5.88
C ALA A 272 -3.01 14.61 -5.07
N PHE A 273 -3.14 14.15 -3.83
CA PHE A 273 -2.00 13.98 -2.92
C PHE A 273 -1.39 12.58 -2.97
N CYS A 274 -2.10 11.62 -3.56
CA CYS A 274 -1.64 10.24 -3.72
C CYS A 274 -1.65 9.84 -5.20
N TRP A 275 -0.72 10.37 -5.97
CA TRP A 275 -0.55 10.06 -7.39
C TRP A 275 0.67 9.18 -7.60
N ASN A 276 0.61 8.21 -8.50
CA ASN A 276 1.74 7.40 -8.91
C ASN A 276 1.74 7.14 -10.43
N VAL A 277 2.81 6.53 -10.91
CA VAL A 277 3.03 6.29 -12.36
C VAL A 277 2.02 5.33 -13.00
N ALA A 278 1.25 4.57 -12.21
CA ALA A 278 0.24 3.65 -12.73
C ALA A 278 -1.11 4.34 -13.04
N GLN A 279 -1.27 5.61 -12.67
CA GLN A 279 -2.44 6.45 -12.86
C GLN A 279 -2.22 7.46 -13.97
#